data_dea5f1f39771ecb11a8fdd7cfbb8d93e
#
_entry.id   dea5f1f39771ecb11a8fdd7cfbb8d93e
#
_cell.length_a   1.000
_cell.length_b   1.000
_cell.length_c   1.000
_cell.angle_alpha   90.00
_cell.angle_beta   90.00
_cell.angle_gamma   90.00
#
_symmetry.space_group_name_H-M   'P 1'
#
loop_
_entity.id
_entity.type
_entity.pdbx_description
1 polymer ?
#
loop_
_entity_poly.entity_id
_entity_poly.type
_entity_poly.pdbx_seq_one_letter_code
_entity_poly.pdbx_strand_id
1 'polypeptide(L)'
;MPHIYHCPTWLKNAVFYEIYPQSFQDSNADGIGDIQGIISRLDYVRSLGTNALWINPIFDSPFKDAGYDVRNYEMVAPRYGTNADLIELFNQAHARGMHVLLDLVPGHTSEEHPWFTASKEADPRARAEFSERYIWTDSWIAGGAGYPFIGGEAERDGTYILNFFKSQPALNYGWAHPQYPWQSEALGKNARATADAMAKVMRFWLSLGADGFRVDMADSLVKSDDEGKPFTIATWRYIFDQVRPDFPEAAFVSEWGIPYQSMQAGFDMDFYLDWHWGGTPNGYAMLLRDAPDSRKRDGDKSYFNADSGTDIENFLAQYEPQLRSAEEAGGYFSLITCNHDTARIAPRLEEREIKLAYATILSLPGVPFIYYGDEIAMNYRNLPTKEGGYVRTGTRTPMQWDQRAKNMGFSDADAQCIYLPIIDEEHTSPLPSDPEDTTISNVSGIRHTPNTLDSSKIPSRSSIPNVRCAIENPHSLWHTMREIIELRHTMPALAADAEFEIIRGQGRCFVFKRHPRNLEDTSSSVIVAVNPSREAASFDINELGISKQYAKADSIIFSIGQATWDSEHLQLSAQSFCIIKEN
;
A
#
# COMPACT_ATOMS: atom_id res chain seq x y z
N MET A 1 2.07 19.63 18.65
CA MET A 1 1.56 19.10 19.92
C MET A 1 1.76 17.60 19.88
N PRO A 2 2.13 16.92 20.98
CA PRO A 2 2.27 15.48 20.99
C PRO A 2 0.97 14.82 20.55
N HIS A 3 1.08 13.62 19.99
CA HIS A 3 -0.05 12.79 19.57
C HIS A 3 -1.05 12.66 20.73
N ILE A 4 -2.33 12.98 20.46
CA ILE A 4 -3.37 12.99 21.49
C ILE A 4 -3.75 11.57 21.88
N TYR A 5 -3.53 10.62 20.97
CA TYR A 5 -3.88 9.21 21.11
C TYR A 5 -2.63 8.35 21.28
N HIS A 6 -2.77 7.28 22.04
CA HIS A 6 -1.69 6.31 22.21
C HIS A 6 -1.73 5.30 21.06
N CYS A 7 -0.61 5.13 20.35
CA CYS A 7 -0.51 4.10 19.32
C CYS A 7 -0.63 2.70 19.92
N PRO A 8 -1.37 1.79 19.30
CA PRO A 8 -1.44 0.40 19.73
C PRO A 8 -0.06 -0.24 19.88
N THR A 9 0.15 -0.92 21.00
CA THR A 9 1.50 -1.44 21.34
C THR A 9 1.97 -2.54 20.39
N TRP A 10 1.05 -3.29 19.78
CA TRP A 10 1.35 -4.35 18.84
C TRP A 10 1.97 -3.85 17.52
N LEU A 11 1.78 -2.56 17.16
CA LEU A 11 2.36 -1.96 15.96
C LEU A 11 3.89 -1.95 15.97
N LYS A 12 4.54 -1.95 17.13
CA LYS A 12 6.00 -1.96 17.23
C LYS A 12 6.66 -3.13 16.50
N ASN A 13 5.97 -4.27 16.48
CA ASN A 13 6.44 -5.49 15.85
C ASN A 13 5.57 -5.91 14.66
N ALA A 14 4.72 -5.01 14.16
CA ALA A 14 3.84 -5.34 13.05
C ALA A 14 4.60 -5.40 11.72
N VAL A 15 4.26 -6.41 10.93
CA VAL A 15 4.58 -6.54 9.51
C VAL A 15 3.27 -6.92 8.81
N PHE A 16 2.78 -6.01 7.98
CA PHE A 16 1.50 -6.20 7.29
C PHE A 16 1.64 -6.97 5.99
N TYR A 17 0.59 -7.72 5.66
CA TYR A 17 0.40 -8.34 4.36
C TYR A 17 -0.90 -7.83 3.76
N GLU A 18 -0.81 -7.13 2.62
CA GLU A 18 -1.96 -6.59 1.90
C GLU A 18 -2.55 -7.65 0.99
N ILE A 19 -3.85 -7.89 1.12
CA ILE A 19 -4.61 -8.86 0.33
C ILE A 19 -5.65 -8.14 -0.52
N TYR A 20 -5.59 -8.39 -1.85
CA TYR A 20 -6.65 -8.03 -2.78
C TYR A 20 -7.62 -9.22 -2.91
N PRO A 21 -8.81 -9.19 -2.27
CA PRO A 21 -9.63 -10.39 -2.05
C PRO A 21 -9.95 -11.18 -3.31
N GLN A 22 -10.42 -10.50 -4.37
CA GLN A 22 -10.85 -11.16 -5.61
C GLN A 22 -9.74 -11.92 -6.35
N SER A 23 -8.46 -11.68 -6.00
CA SER A 23 -7.32 -12.26 -6.70
C SER A 23 -6.42 -13.10 -5.79
N PHE A 24 -6.79 -13.32 -4.53
CA PHE A 24 -5.93 -14.05 -3.59
C PHE A 24 -6.17 -15.56 -3.64
N GLN A 25 -7.39 -16.03 -3.37
CA GLN A 25 -7.77 -17.45 -3.44
C GLN A 25 -9.28 -17.57 -3.63
N ASP A 26 -9.70 -18.31 -4.62
CA ASP A 26 -11.08 -18.71 -4.87
C ASP A 26 -11.34 -20.07 -4.22
N SER A 27 -12.32 -20.14 -3.31
CA SER A 27 -12.67 -21.35 -2.57
C SER A 27 -13.90 -22.09 -3.14
N ASN A 28 -14.72 -21.38 -3.94
CA ASN A 28 -16.00 -21.89 -4.42
C ASN A 28 -16.04 -22.20 -5.93
N ALA A 29 -14.93 -21.96 -6.64
CA ALA A 29 -14.75 -22.18 -8.07
C ALA A 29 -15.66 -21.33 -8.96
N ASP A 30 -15.93 -20.08 -8.57
CA ASP A 30 -16.65 -19.10 -9.40
C ASP A 30 -15.72 -18.19 -10.22
N GLY A 31 -14.41 -18.26 -9.98
CA GLY A 31 -13.38 -17.50 -10.68
C GLY A 31 -13.00 -16.19 -9.99
N ILE A 32 -13.53 -15.93 -8.80
CA ILE A 32 -13.27 -14.75 -7.97
C ILE A 32 -12.79 -15.22 -6.60
N GLY A 33 -11.71 -14.65 -6.09
CA GLY A 33 -11.26 -14.93 -4.73
C GLY A 33 -12.26 -14.46 -3.68
N ASP A 34 -12.28 -15.12 -2.53
CA ASP A 34 -13.28 -14.93 -1.49
C ASP A 34 -12.68 -15.04 -0.06
N ILE A 35 -13.49 -14.74 0.96
CA ILE A 35 -13.06 -14.75 2.38
C ILE A 35 -12.65 -16.14 2.81
N GLN A 36 -13.37 -17.19 2.43
CA GLN A 36 -13.02 -18.57 2.79
C GLN A 36 -11.69 -18.97 2.14
N GLY A 37 -11.44 -18.50 0.92
CA GLY A 37 -10.14 -18.61 0.26
C GLY A 37 -9.03 -17.94 1.06
N ILE A 38 -9.24 -16.70 1.55
CA ILE A 38 -8.27 -16.01 2.41
C ILE A 38 -8.01 -16.82 3.68
N ILE A 39 -9.06 -17.30 4.36
CA ILE A 39 -8.94 -18.13 5.57
C ILE A 39 -8.09 -19.38 5.31
N SER A 40 -8.28 -20.04 4.18
CA SER A 40 -7.53 -21.23 3.79
C SER A 40 -6.03 -21.01 3.61
N ARG A 41 -5.60 -19.76 3.42
CA ARG A 41 -4.21 -19.34 3.17
C ARG A 41 -3.55 -18.60 4.32
N LEU A 42 -4.22 -18.39 5.45
CA LEU A 42 -3.66 -17.69 6.60
C LEU A 42 -2.37 -18.31 7.14
N ASP A 43 -2.27 -19.64 7.13
CA ASP A 43 -1.05 -20.35 7.57
C ASP A 43 0.14 -20.03 6.66
N TYR A 44 -0.08 -19.89 5.35
CA TYR A 44 0.96 -19.45 4.43
C TYR A 44 1.41 -18.02 4.75
N VAL A 45 0.46 -17.08 4.87
CA VAL A 45 0.76 -15.68 5.19
C VAL A 45 1.53 -15.57 6.50
N ARG A 46 1.08 -16.31 7.53
CA ARG A 46 1.76 -16.38 8.83
C ARG A 46 3.16 -16.99 8.73
N SER A 47 3.37 -17.96 7.84
CA SER A 47 4.67 -18.65 7.67
C SER A 47 5.75 -17.76 7.04
N LEU A 48 5.37 -16.69 6.33
CA LEU A 48 6.29 -15.64 5.87
C LEU A 48 6.84 -14.81 7.03
N GLY A 49 6.14 -14.81 8.17
CA GLY A 49 6.47 -14.01 9.35
C GLY A 49 5.55 -12.81 9.58
N THR A 50 4.64 -12.50 8.64
CA THR A 50 3.68 -11.39 8.80
C THR A 50 2.70 -11.68 9.93
N ASN A 51 2.30 -10.64 10.65
CA ASN A 51 1.42 -10.75 11.82
C ASN A 51 0.26 -9.73 11.80
N ALA A 52 0.06 -9.07 10.66
CA ALA A 52 -1.07 -8.20 10.44
C ALA A 52 -1.51 -8.26 8.97
N LEU A 53 -2.81 -8.10 8.73
CA LEU A 53 -3.42 -8.10 7.41
C LEU A 53 -4.02 -6.73 7.12
N TRP A 54 -3.90 -6.29 5.87
CA TRP A 54 -4.74 -5.26 5.29
C TRP A 54 -5.56 -5.89 4.17
N ILE A 55 -6.88 -5.89 4.33
CA ILE A 55 -7.82 -6.41 3.35
C ILE A 55 -8.36 -5.25 2.52
N ASN A 56 -8.08 -5.22 1.21
CA ASN A 56 -8.64 -4.24 0.27
C ASN A 56 -10.17 -4.29 0.27
N PRO A 57 -10.89 -3.32 -0.33
CA PRO A 57 -12.33 -3.15 -0.11
C PRO A 57 -13.14 -4.43 -0.26
N ILE A 58 -13.85 -4.77 0.81
CA ILE A 58 -14.62 -6.00 0.93
C ILE A 58 -16.12 -5.73 1.12
N PHE A 59 -16.49 -4.45 1.33
CA PHE A 59 -17.89 -4.05 1.55
C PHE A 59 -18.73 -4.15 0.29
N ASP A 60 -20.03 -4.21 0.46
CA ASP A 60 -20.97 -4.32 -0.66
C ASP A 60 -20.84 -3.15 -1.63
N SER A 61 -20.66 -3.48 -2.90
CA SER A 61 -20.34 -2.56 -3.99
C SER A 61 -20.90 -3.07 -5.31
N PRO A 62 -21.25 -2.20 -6.25
CA PRO A 62 -21.48 -2.58 -7.65
C PRO A 62 -20.18 -2.83 -8.43
N PHE A 63 -19.00 -2.60 -7.82
CA PHE A 63 -17.69 -2.83 -8.42
C PHE A 63 -17.42 -2.04 -9.71
N LYS A 64 -17.88 -0.81 -9.77
CA LYS A 64 -17.51 0.12 -10.85
C LYS A 64 -16.09 0.66 -10.64
N ASP A 65 -15.59 0.60 -9.39
CA ASP A 65 -14.22 0.95 -8.99
C ASP A 65 -13.69 -0.05 -7.94
N ALA A 66 -13.64 -1.33 -8.31
CA ALA A 66 -12.96 -2.39 -7.55
C ALA A 66 -13.36 -2.52 -6.05
N GLY A 67 -14.56 -2.05 -5.68
CA GLY A 67 -15.04 -2.05 -4.31
C GLY A 67 -14.91 -0.69 -3.59
N TYR A 68 -14.18 0.27 -4.17
CA TYR A 68 -14.09 1.62 -3.60
C TYR A 68 -15.38 2.43 -3.79
N ASP A 69 -16.31 2.01 -4.62
CA ASP A 69 -17.66 2.53 -4.75
C ASP A 69 -18.62 1.78 -3.83
N VAL A 70 -18.55 2.05 -2.52
CA VAL A 70 -19.30 1.33 -1.48
C VAL A 70 -20.80 1.62 -1.56
N ARG A 71 -21.62 0.54 -1.67
CA ARG A 71 -23.08 0.60 -1.64
C ARG A 71 -23.67 0.37 -0.24
N ASN A 72 -23.00 -0.42 0.59
CA ASN A 72 -23.37 -0.64 1.98
C ASN A 72 -22.13 -0.91 2.84
N TYR A 73 -21.83 0.00 3.76
CA TYR A 73 -20.67 -0.11 4.64
C TYR A 73 -20.75 -1.22 5.69
N GLU A 74 -21.94 -1.69 6.04
CA GLU A 74 -22.16 -2.66 7.12
C GLU A 74 -22.40 -4.08 6.57
N MET A 75 -22.16 -4.32 5.30
CA MET A 75 -22.35 -5.59 4.64
C MET A 75 -21.16 -5.97 3.77
N VAL A 76 -20.72 -7.22 3.88
CA VAL A 76 -19.75 -7.81 2.98
C VAL A 76 -20.36 -7.98 1.59
N ALA A 77 -19.58 -7.72 0.54
CA ALA A 77 -20.03 -7.96 -0.84
C ALA A 77 -20.34 -9.44 -1.07
N PRO A 78 -21.52 -9.76 -1.64
CA PRO A 78 -21.94 -11.16 -1.83
C PRO A 78 -20.94 -12.02 -2.63
N ARG A 79 -20.12 -11.41 -3.50
CA ARG A 79 -19.08 -12.12 -4.24
C ARG A 79 -17.94 -12.62 -3.35
N TYR A 80 -17.74 -12.03 -2.18
CA TYR A 80 -16.68 -12.38 -1.25
C TYR A 80 -17.17 -13.25 -0.07
N GLY A 81 -18.47 -13.31 0.16
CA GLY A 81 -19.08 -14.05 1.24
C GLY A 81 -20.09 -13.23 2.03
N THR A 82 -20.12 -13.42 3.34
CA THR A 82 -21.07 -12.81 4.27
C THR A 82 -20.35 -12.13 5.43
N ASN A 83 -21.08 -11.34 6.23
CA ASN A 83 -20.55 -10.80 7.50
C ASN A 83 -20.08 -11.91 8.46
N ALA A 84 -20.73 -13.08 8.45
CA ALA A 84 -20.31 -14.22 9.28
C ALA A 84 -18.95 -14.77 8.82
N ASP A 85 -18.70 -14.84 7.51
CA ASP A 85 -17.39 -15.26 6.97
C ASP A 85 -16.29 -14.26 7.34
N LEU A 86 -16.59 -12.96 7.36
CA LEU A 86 -15.61 -11.94 7.76
C LEU A 86 -15.30 -12.01 9.26
N ILE A 87 -16.30 -12.25 10.10
CA ILE A 87 -16.09 -12.50 11.54
C ILE A 87 -15.25 -13.78 11.74
N GLU A 88 -15.48 -14.82 10.94
CA GLU A 88 -14.66 -16.03 10.99
C GLU A 88 -13.21 -15.72 10.58
N LEU A 89 -12.99 -14.89 9.56
CA LEU A 89 -11.64 -14.43 9.18
C LEU A 89 -10.94 -13.74 10.36
N PHE A 90 -11.61 -12.84 11.09
CA PHE A 90 -11.03 -12.20 12.28
C PHE A 90 -10.63 -13.24 13.32
N ASN A 91 -11.54 -14.17 13.66
CA ASN A 91 -11.27 -15.22 14.63
C ASN A 91 -10.09 -16.11 14.24
N GLN A 92 -10.01 -16.50 12.97
CA GLN A 92 -8.94 -17.37 12.45
C GLN A 92 -7.59 -16.64 12.38
N ALA A 93 -7.60 -15.34 12.06
CA ALA A 93 -6.40 -14.49 12.09
C ALA A 93 -5.91 -14.31 13.53
N HIS A 94 -6.79 -13.96 14.46
CA HIS A 94 -6.47 -13.78 15.87
C HIS A 94 -5.94 -15.08 16.51
N ALA A 95 -6.52 -16.23 16.18
CA ALA A 95 -6.03 -17.53 16.63
C ALA A 95 -4.58 -17.83 16.20
N ARG A 96 -4.10 -17.16 15.16
CA ARG A 96 -2.71 -17.23 14.64
C ARG A 96 -1.83 -16.08 15.12
N GLY A 97 -2.34 -15.21 16.01
CA GLY A 97 -1.64 -14.01 16.47
C GLY A 97 -1.48 -12.95 15.36
N MET A 98 -2.48 -12.83 14.49
CA MET A 98 -2.51 -11.85 13.39
C MET A 98 -3.65 -10.85 13.60
N HIS A 99 -3.39 -9.58 13.34
CA HIS A 99 -4.38 -8.50 13.34
C HIS A 99 -4.96 -8.28 11.94
N VAL A 100 -6.18 -7.72 11.85
CA VAL A 100 -6.86 -7.48 10.58
C VAL A 100 -7.37 -6.05 10.48
N LEU A 101 -6.85 -5.29 9.51
CA LEU A 101 -7.36 -3.99 9.09
C LEU A 101 -8.24 -4.13 7.85
N LEU A 102 -9.38 -3.44 7.86
CA LEU A 102 -10.26 -3.30 6.70
C LEU A 102 -9.96 -2.02 5.95
N ASP A 103 -10.36 -1.94 4.69
CA ASP A 103 -10.29 -0.71 3.91
C ASP A 103 -11.55 0.14 4.12
N LEU A 104 -11.39 1.40 4.53
CA LEU A 104 -12.48 2.36 4.75
C LEU A 104 -12.42 3.45 3.69
N VAL A 105 -13.52 3.68 2.99
CA VAL A 105 -13.65 4.73 1.96
C VAL A 105 -14.53 5.87 2.50
N PRO A 106 -13.95 6.89 3.15
CA PRO A 106 -14.74 7.93 3.80
C PRO A 106 -15.14 9.09 2.89
N GLY A 107 -14.47 9.28 1.74
CA GLY A 107 -14.62 10.47 0.90
C GLY A 107 -15.85 10.47 -0.02
N HIS A 108 -16.40 9.30 -0.33
CA HIS A 108 -17.53 9.13 -1.25
C HIS A 108 -18.26 7.81 -1.01
N THR A 109 -19.36 7.61 -1.69
CA THR A 109 -20.05 6.32 -1.77
C THR A 109 -20.31 5.94 -3.24
N SER A 110 -20.84 4.75 -3.47
CA SER A 110 -21.49 4.45 -4.75
C SER A 110 -22.71 5.36 -4.97
N GLU A 111 -23.00 5.69 -6.23
CA GLU A 111 -24.28 6.30 -6.62
C GLU A 111 -25.51 5.43 -6.31
N GLU A 112 -25.30 4.13 -6.00
CA GLU A 112 -26.31 3.16 -5.59
C GLU A 112 -26.49 3.08 -4.06
N HIS A 113 -25.69 3.83 -3.28
CA HIS A 113 -25.80 3.84 -1.82
C HIS A 113 -27.17 4.39 -1.39
N PRO A 114 -27.87 3.80 -0.39
CA PRO A 114 -29.17 4.27 0.08
C PRO A 114 -29.18 5.75 0.50
N TRP A 115 -28.09 6.25 1.10
CA TRP A 115 -27.98 7.67 1.46
C TRP A 115 -28.02 8.57 0.22
N PHE A 116 -27.33 8.19 -0.87
CA PHE A 116 -27.32 8.97 -2.09
C PHE A 116 -28.68 8.88 -2.81
N THR A 117 -29.23 7.68 -2.87
CA THR A 117 -30.57 7.46 -3.47
C THR A 117 -31.62 8.34 -2.78
N ALA A 118 -31.60 8.43 -1.44
CA ALA A 118 -32.50 9.32 -0.72
C ALA A 118 -32.16 10.81 -0.95
N SER A 119 -30.88 11.18 -1.00
CA SER A 119 -30.45 12.59 -1.14
C SER A 119 -30.82 13.22 -2.48
N LYS A 120 -30.99 12.42 -3.54
CA LYS A 120 -31.34 12.88 -4.90
C LYS A 120 -32.82 13.03 -5.17
N GLU A 121 -33.70 12.67 -4.20
CA GLU A 121 -35.15 12.79 -4.31
C GLU A 121 -35.61 14.26 -4.52
N ALA A 122 -36.63 14.47 -5.33
CA ALA A 122 -37.21 15.80 -5.54
C ALA A 122 -37.91 16.34 -4.28
N ASP A 123 -38.66 15.48 -3.55
CA ASP A 123 -39.39 15.88 -2.35
C ASP A 123 -38.40 16.19 -1.17
N PRO A 124 -38.35 17.45 -0.68
CA PRO A 124 -37.53 17.79 0.47
C PRO A 124 -37.78 16.98 1.74
N ARG A 125 -38.97 16.41 1.90
CA ARG A 125 -39.30 15.57 3.06
C ARG A 125 -38.70 14.18 2.93
N ALA A 126 -38.68 13.62 1.73
CA ALA A 126 -38.09 12.31 1.46
C ALA A 126 -36.56 12.33 1.70
N ARG A 127 -35.89 13.42 1.30
CA ARG A 127 -34.45 13.56 1.46
C ARG A 127 -33.98 14.19 2.77
N ALA A 128 -34.87 14.59 3.69
CA ALA A 128 -34.56 15.48 4.83
C ALA A 128 -33.35 15.02 5.65
N GLU A 129 -33.21 13.73 5.95
CA GLU A 129 -32.07 13.17 6.69
C GLU A 129 -30.77 13.19 5.90
N PHE A 130 -30.85 12.95 4.60
CA PHE A 130 -29.68 12.78 3.73
C PHE A 130 -29.43 13.97 2.80
N SER A 131 -30.25 15.02 2.91
CA SER A 131 -30.20 16.19 2.00
C SER A 131 -28.80 16.78 1.90
N GLU A 132 -28.10 16.88 3.04
CA GLU A 132 -26.77 17.48 3.18
C GLU A 132 -25.66 16.45 3.42
N ARG A 133 -25.95 15.17 3.26
CA ARG A 133 -24.96 14.08 3.40
C ARG A 133 -23.96 14.11 2.24
N TYR A 134 -24.39 14.61 1.08
CA TYR A 134 -23.58 14.80 -0.11
C TYR A 134 -23.47 16.27 -0.45
N ILE A 135 -22.50 16.62 -1.27
CA ILE A 135 -22.29 18.03 -1.67
C ILE A 135 -23.17 18.32 -2.90
N TRP A 136 -24.25 19.08 -2.68
CA TRP A 136 -25.16 19.55 -3.71
C TRP A 136 -25.05 21.06 -3.88
N THR A 137 -25.13 21.54 -5.13
CA THR A 137 -25.35 22.96 -5.40
C THR A 137 -26.84 23.29 -5.30
N ASP A 138 -27.19 24.56 -5.45
CA ASP A 138 -28.57 25.07 -5.39
C ASP A 138 -29.27 25.14 -6.76
N SER A 139 -28.62 24.67 -7.84
CA SER A 139 -29.16 24.66 -9.19
C SER A 139 -28.50 23.57 -10.05
N TRP A 140 -29.29 22.90 -10.88
CA TRP A 140 -28.79 21.89 -11.82
C TRP A 140 -27.85 22.44 -12.91
N ILE A 141 -27.79 23.76 -13.11
CA ILE A 141 -26.86 24.44 -14.02
C ILE A 141 -25.65 25.05 -13.30
N ALA A 142 -25.66 25.08 -11.97
CA ALA A 142 -24.54 25.59 -11.21
C ALA A 142 -23.35 24.64 -11.29
N GLY A 143 -22.16 25.16 -11.52
CA GLY A 143 -20.93 24.38 -11.49
C GLY A 143 -20.51 23.96 -10.08
N GLY A 144 -19.55 23.06 -9.99
CA GLY A 144 -19.04 22.49 -8.72
C GLY A 144 -17.98 23.33 -8.02
N ALA A 145 -17.88 24.65 -8.25
CA ALA A 145 -16.86 25.53 -7.66
C ALA A 145 -15.41 25.00 -7.85
N GLY A 146 -15.12 24.50 -9.05
CA GLY A 146 -13.80 23.96 -9.41
C GLY A 146 -13.68 22.44 -9.25
N TYR A 147 -14.64 21.78 -8.62
CA TYR A 147 -14.69 20.32 -8.49
C TYR A 147 -15.49 19.65 -9.63
N PRO A 148 -15.17 18.41 -10.01
CA PRO A 148 -15.99 17.64 -10.94
C PRO A 148 -17.41 17.51 -10.41
N PHE A 149 -18.41 17.58 -11.32
CA PHE A 149 -19.82 17.55 -10.92
C PHE A 149 -20.71 16.90 -12.00
N ILE A 150 -21.87 16.44 -11.58
CA ILE A 150 -22.94 15.99 -12.45
C ILE A 150 -24.18 16.86 -12.22
N GLY A 151 -24.82 17.27 -13.32
CA GLY A 151 -26.09 18.01 -13.32
C GLY A 151 -27.13 17.36 -14.22
N GLY A 152 -28.42 17.50 -13.87
CA GLY A 152 -29.53 17.04 -14.69
C GLY A 152 -29.82 15.54 -14.66
N GLU A 153 -29.16 14.76 -13.80
CA GLU A 153 -29.42 13.32 -13.66
C GLU A 153 -30.32 12.95 -12.47
N ALA A 154 -30.42 13.84 -11.48
CA ALA A 154 -31.25 13.60 -10.30
C ALA A 154 -32.61 14.32 -10.43
N GLU A 155 -33.61 13.84 -9.71
CA GLU A 155 -34.91 14.54 -9.61
C GLU A 155 -34.80 15.82 -8.77
N ARG A 156 -33.82 15.88 -7.86
CA ARG A 156 -33.47 17.08 -7.10
C ARG A 156 -32.93 18.15 -8.04
N ASP A 157 -33.43 19.37 -7.91
CA ASP A 157 -32.84 20.55 -8.58
C ASP A 157 -31.50 20.91 -7.93
N GLY A 158 -30.43 20.55 -8.62
CA GLY A 158 -29.05 20.74 -8.15
C GLY A 158 -28.04 19.97 -8.97
N THR A 159 -26.78 20.31 -8.82
CA THR A 159 -25.65 19.47 -9.24
C THR A 159 -25.02 18.83 -8.03
N TYR A 160 -24.46 17.64 -8.16
CA TYR A 160 -23.68 17.04 -7.08
C TYR A 160 -22.21 16.92 -7.46
N ILE A 161 -21.35 17.08 -6.47
CA ILE A 161 -19.90 17.00 -6.64
C ILE A 161 -19.46 15.54 -6.61
N LEU A 162 -18.49 15.21 -7.46
CA LEU A 162 -17.83 13.91 -7.51
C LEU A 162 -16.52 13.94 -6.75
N ASN A 163 -16.11 12.77 -6.24
CA ASN A 163 -14.76 12.60 -5.75
C ASN A 163 -13.80 12.21 -6.89
N PHE A 164 -14.06 11.11 -7.59
CA PHE A 164 -13.25 10.65 -8.74
C PHE A 164 -14.12 10.38 -9.97
N PHE A 165 -14.99 9.38 -9.91
CA PHE A 165 -15.80 8.96 -11.05
C PHE A 165 -17.25 9.40 -10.90
N LYS A 166 -17.97 9.39 -12.04
CA LYS A 166 -19.43 9.67 -12.06
C LYS A 166 -20.20 8.88 -11.01
N SER A 167 -19.81 7.62 -10.79
CA SER A 167 -20.42 6.71 -9.82
C SER A 167 -20.07 6.97 -8.37
N GLN A 168 -19.29 8.02 -8.07
CA GLN A 168 -18.74 8.30 -6.73
C GLN A 168 -19.10 9.70 -6.24
N PRO A 169 -20.37 9.94 -5.87
CA PRO A 169 -20.79 11.21 -5.28
C PRO A 169 -20.07 11.48 -3.97
N ALA A 170 -19.52 12.69 -3.82
CA ALA A 170 -18.72 13.10 -2.68
C ALA A 170 -19.56 13.28 -1.42
N LEU A 171 -19.14 12.66 -0.32
CA LEU A 171 -19.68 12.90 1.01
C LEU A 171 -19.33 14.31 1.50
N ASN A 172 -20.21 14.91 2.28
CA ASN A 172 -20.12 16.29 2.71
C ASN A 172 -19.47 16.42 4.09
N TYR A 173 -18.16 16.67 4.12
CA TYR A 173 -17.44 17.07 5.34
C TYR A 173 -17.25 18.59 5.43
N GLY A 174 -17.90 19.34 4.53
CA GLY A 174 -17.87 20.79 4.49
C GLY A 174 -16.69 21.37 3.72
N TRP A 175 -16.64 22.69 3.78
CA TRP A 175 -15.65 23.56 3.15
C TRP A 175 -14.89 24.31 4.25
N ALA A 176 -13.60 24.45 4.08
CA ALA A 176 -12.80 25.25 5.01
C ALA A 176 -13.29 26.71 5.07
N HIS A 177 -13.58 27.27 3.88
CA HIS A 177 -14.04 28.65 3.70
C HIS A 177 -15.24 28.69 2.74
N PRO A 178 -16.49 28.48 3.23
CA PRO A 178 -17.68 28.55 2.38
C PRO A 178 -17.82 29.89 1.67
N GLN A 179 -18.03 29.88 0.37
CA GLN A 179 -18.22 31.06 -0.47
C GLN A 179 -19.65 31.17 -1.03
N TYR A 180 -20.39 30.07 -1.03
CA TYR A 180 -21.74 29.99 -1.57
C TYR A 180 -22.71 29.45 -0.51
N PRO A 181 -24.01 29.85 -0.55
CA PRO A 181 -25.00 29.43 0.44
C PRO A 181 -25.22 27.91 0.53
N TRP A 182 -24.92 27.17 -0.55
CA TRP A 182 -25.05 25.71 -0.59
C TRP A 182 -23.84 24.98 -0.02
N GLN A 183 -22.74 25.69 0.29
CA GLN A 183 -21.55 25.10 0.90
C GLN A 183 -21.71 25.02 2.41
N SER A 184 -21.65 23.81 2.95
CA SER A 184 -21.63 23.59 4.40
C SER A 184 -20.26 23.95 4.96
N GLU A 185 -20.23 24.54 6.15
CA GLU A 185 -18.99 24.80 6.87
C GLU A 185 -18.38 23.50 7.41
N ALA A 186 -17.07 23.35 7.33
CA ALA A 186 -16.34 22.24 7.96
C ALA A 186 -16.59 22.22 9.47
N LEU A 187 -16.81 21.02 10.03
CA LEU A 187 -17.23 20.83 11.43
C LEU A 187 -18.56 21.50 11.81
N GLY A 188 -19.28 22.08 10.85
CA GLY A 188 -20.66 22.54 11.04
C GLY A 188 -21.62 21.35 11.18
N LYS A 189 -22.90 21.65 11.43
CA LYS A 189 -23.93 20.63 11.70
C LYS A 189 -23.97 19.51 10.65
N ASN A 190 -23.96 19.86 9.36
CA ASN A 190 -24.08 18.92 8.26
C ASN A 190 -22.82 18.05 8.11
N ALA A 191 -21.64 18.67 8.19
CA ALA A 191 -20.34 18.00 8.14
C ALA A 191 -20.18 17.02 9.31
N ARG A 192 -20.57 17.43 10.54
CA ARG A 192 -20.56 16.52 11.71
C ARG A 192 -21.50 15.35 11.54
N ALA A 193 -22.68 15.54 10.96
CA ALA A 193 -23.62 14.42 10.73
C ALA A 193 -23.00 13.36 9.78
N THR A 194 -22.17 13.77 8.82
CA THR A 194 -21.41 12.84 7.96
C THR A 194 -20.29 12.16 8.74
N ALA A 195 -19.52 12.91 9.53
CA ALA A 195 -18.47 12.38 10.39
C ALA A 195 -19.01 11.37 11.41
N ASP A 196 -20.15 11.67 12.05
CA ASP A 196 -20.85 10.78 13.00
C ASP A 196 -21.29 9.46 12.34
N ALA A 197 -21.74 9.52 11.09
CA ALA A 197 -22.10 8.32 10.34
C ALA A 197 -20.87 7.46 10.05
N MET A 198 -19.74 8.07 9.69
CA MET A 198 -18.50 7.34 9.45
C MET A 198 -17.94 6.74 10.76
N ALA A 199 -17.99 7.48 11.86
CA ALA A 199 -17.63 6.95 13.18
C ALA A 199 -18.48 5.72 13.55
N LYS A 200 -19.78 5.69 13.23
CA LYS A 200 -20.65 4.53 13.44
C LYS A 200 -20.22 3.33 12.59
N VAL A 201 -19.87 3.54 11.32
CA VAL A 201 -19.33 2.48 10.43
C VAL A 201 -18.07 1.86 11.04
N MET A 202 -17.11 2.70 11.48
CA MET A 202 -15.89 2.22 12.11
C MET A 202 -16.20 1.39 13.38
N ARG A 203 -17.04 1.89 14.26
CA ARG A 203 -17.46 1.20 15.49
C ARG A 203 -18.17 -0.13 15.22
N PHE A 204 -18.97 -0.20 14.14
CA PHE A 204 -19.65 -1.44 13.75
C PHE A 204 -18.64 -2.58 13.52
N TRP A 205 -17.66 -2.39 12.66
CA TRP A 205 -16.68 -3.44 12.34
C TRP A 205 -15.70 -3.71 13.48
N LEU A 206 -15.26 -2.67 14.19
CA LEU A 206 -14.42 -2.85 15.39
C LEU A 206 -15.13 -3.68 16.46
N SER A 207 -16.45 -3.49 16.65
CA SER A 207 -17.24 -4.30 17.60
C SER A 207 -17.40 -5.77 17.17
N LEU A 208 -17.20 -6.08 15.89
CA LEU A 208 -17.27 -7.42 15.32
C LEU A 208 -15.90 -8.12 15.22
N GLY A 209 -14.81 -7.42 15.59
CA GLY A 209 -13.49 -8.03 15.69
C GLY A 209 -12.43 -7.50 14.71
N ALA A 210 -12.71 -6.47 13.90
CA ALA A 210 -11.67 -5.79 13.16
C ALA A 210 -10.68 -5.10 14.11
N ASP A 211 -9.38 -5.11 13.79
CA ASP A 211 -8.34 -4.46 14.58
C ASP A 211 -8.05 -3.02 14.12
N GLY A 212 -8.77 -2.51 13.14
CA GLY A 212 -8.61 -1.15 12.64
C GLY A 212 -8.92 -1.01 11.15
N PHE A 213 -8.41 0.09 10.59
CA PHE A 213 -8.66 0.44 9.19
C PHE A 213 -7.45 1.02 8.47
N ARG A 214 -7.31 0.68 7.19
CA ARG A 214 -6.65 1.53 6.21
C ARG A 214 -7.71 2.49 5.67
N VAL A 215 -7.39 3.77 5.61
CA VAL A 215 -8.35 4.81 5.26
C VAL A 215 -7.97 5.44 3.93
N ASP A 216 -8.86 5.23 2.96
CA ASP A 216 -8.73 5.71 1.59
C ASP A 216 -8.77 7.24 1.53
N MET A 217 -7.83 7.86 0.79
CA MET A 217 -7.75 9.30 0.53
C MET A 217 -8.07 10.18 1.74
N ALA A 218 -7.47 9.83 2.88
CA ALA A 218 -7.77 10.44 4.18
C ALA A 218 -7.52 11.96 4.24
N ASP A 219 -6.65 12.48 3.37
CA ASP A 219 -6.27 13.90 3.30
C ASP A 219 -7.31 14.82 2.65
N SER A 220 -8.36 14.26 2.03
CA SER A 220 -9.22 14.99 1.07
C SER A 220 -10.66 15.20 1.54
N LEU A 221 -10.98 15.00 2.82
CA LEU A 221 -12.35 15.08 3.33
C LEU A 221 -12.95 16.47 3.19
N VAL A 222 -12.29 17.51 3.73
CA VAL A 222 -12.76 18.90 3.69
C VAL A 222 -12.37 19.54 2.37
N LYS A 223 -13.33 20.23 1.73
CA LYS A 223 -13.10 20.86 0.44
C LYS A 223 -12.44 22.22 0.60
N SER A 224 -11.51 22.55 -0.34
CA SER A 224 -10.73 23.80 -0.32
C SER A 224 -10.07 24.08 1.03
N ASP A 225 -9.49 23.02 1.63
CA ASP A 225 -8.76 23.14 2.89
C ASP A 225 -7.47 23.97 2.71
N ASP A 226 -7.02 24.60 3.78
CA ASP A 226 -5.80 25.38 3.79
C ASP A 226 -4.55 24.49 3.67
N GLU A 227 -3.41 25.14 3.39
CA GLU A 227 -2.12 24.45 3.45
C GLU A 227 -1.93 23.80 4.82
N GLY A 228 -1.46 22.54 4.84
CA GLY A 228 -1.36 21.76 6.08
C GLY A 228 -2.65 21.07 6.52
N LYS A 229 -3.74 21.22 5.79
CA LYS A 229 -5.02 20.50 5.97
C LYS A 229 -5.65 20.63 7.37
N PRO A 230 -5.69 21.83 8.00
CA PRO A 230 -6.11 21.99 9.40
C PRO A 230 -7.57 21.55 9.65
N PHE A 231 -8.48 21.76 8.68
CA PHE A 231 -9.88 21.37 8.84
C PHE A 231 -10.10 19.87 8.64
N THR A 232 -9.38 19.23 7.73
CA THR A 232 -9.37 17.77 7.57
C THR A 232 -8.79 17.09 8.80
N ILE A 233 -7.67 17.61 9.35
CA ILE A 233 -7.08 17.16 10.61
C ILE A 233 -8.10 17.27 11.76
N ALA A 234 -8.78 18.40 11.90
CA ALA A 234 -9.78 18.60 12.93
C ALA A 234 -11.00 17.67 12.75
N THR A 235 -11.40 17.38 11.52
CA THR A 235 -12.49 16.45 11.20
C THR A 235 -12.13 15.03 11.62
N TRP A 236 -10.91 14.54 11.33
CA TRP A 236 -10.45 13.23 11.78
C TRP A 236 -10.37 13.14 13.30
N ARG A 237 -9.85 14.15 13.98
CA ARG A 237 -9.87 14.19 15.46
C ARG A 237 -11.27 14.07 16.01
N TYR A 238 -12.24 14.78 15.44
CA TYR A 238 -13.65 14.67 15.84
C TYR A 238 -14.20 13.23 15.64
N ILE A 239 -13.80 12.52 14.58
CA ILE A 239 -14.17 11.13 14.35
C ILE A 239 -13.48 10.21 15.38
N PHE A 240 -12.17 10.35 15.57
CA PHE A 240 -11.39 9.51 16.48
C PHE A 240 -11.76 9.69 17.95
N ASP A 241 -12.16 10.89 18.38
CA ASP A 241 -12.68 11.14 19.72
C ASP A 241 -13.94 10.30 20.03
N GLN A 242 -14.68 9.87 19.00
CA GLN A 242 -15.86 9.01 19.14
C GLN A 242 -15.53 7.51 19.04
N VAL A 243 -14.38 7.14 18.53
CA VAL A 243 -14.02 5.74 18.25
C VAL A 243 -12.99 5.22 19.24
N ARG A 244 -11.88 5.94 19.44
CA ARG A 244 -10.73 5.46 20.21
C ARG A 244 -10.98 5.21 21.68
N PRO A 245 -11.87 5.94 22.40
CA PRO A 245 -12.13 5.64 23.80
C PRO A 245 -12.65 4.22 24.06
N ASP A 246 -13.43 3.67 23.10
CA ASP A 246 -13.98 2.31 23.23
C ASP A 246 -13.09 1.24 22.56
N PHE A 247 -12.18 1.65 21.66
CA PHE A 247 -11.29 0.77 20.90
C PHE A 247 -9.84 1.27 20.95
N PRO A 248 -9.19 1.32 22.12
CA PRO A 248 -7.86 1.92 22.29
C PRO A 248 -6.74 1.16 21.56
N GLU A 249 -6.92 -0.14 21.28
CA GLU A 249 -5.96 -0.98 20.56
C GLU A 249 -6.24 -1.07 19.05
N ALA A 250 -7.25 -0.35 18.54
CA ALA A 250 -7.49 -0.27 17.11
C ALA A 250 -6.45 0.61 16.41
N ALA A 251 -5.89 0.12 15.30
CA ALA A 251 -4.88 0.80 14.52
C ALA A 251 -5.46 1.43 13.25
N PHE A 252 -4.95 2.60 12.89
CA PHE A 252 -5.41 3.34 11.72
C PHE A 252 -4.22 3.78 10.87
N VAL A 253 -4.19 3.31 9.61
CA VAL A 253 -3.24 3.76 8.60
C VAL A 253 -3.95 4.60 7.55
N SER A 254 -3.45 5.78 7.29
CA SER A 254 -4.00 6.67 6.26
C SER A 254 -3.34 6.46 4.91
N GLU A 255 -4.10 6.69 3.86
CA GLU A 255 -3.57 7.10 2.58
C GLU A 255 -3.58 8.62 2.53
N TRP A 256 -2.47 9.23 2.95
CA TRP A 256 -2.28 10.69 3.01
C TRP A 256 -1.01 11.11 2.27
N GLY A 257 0.07 10.35 2.46
CA GLY A 257 1.37 10.61 1.82
C GLY A 257 2.18 11.73 2.47
N ILE A 258 1.73 12.29 3.59
CA ILE A 258 2.45 13.25 4.43
C ILE A 258 2.29 12.81 5.89
N PRO A 259 3.13 11.88 6.35
CA PRO A 259 3.00 11.23 7.65
C PRO A 259 2.83 12.19 8.83
N TYR A 260 3.56 13.29 8.82
CA TYR A 260 3.44 14.32 9.85
C TYR A 260 2.01 14.87 10.00
N GLN A 261 1.33 15.22 8.88
CA GLN A 261 -0.05 15.73 8.92
C GLN A 261 -1.04 14.66 9.37
N SER A 262 -0.86 13.45 8.85
CA SER A 262 -1.68 12.29 9.19
C SER A 262 -1.67 12.00 10.69
N MET A 263 -0.50 11.98 11.32
CA MET A 263 -0.38 11.75 12.77
C MET A 263 -0.98 12.89 13.58
N GLN A 264 -0.89 14.12 13.08
CA GLN A 264 -1.62 15.24 13.69
C GLN A 264 -3.15 15.06 13.62
N ALA A 265 -3.64 14.39 12.60
CA ALA A 265 -5.06 14.03 12.49
C ALA A 265 -5.48 12.90 13.45
N GLY A 266 -4.51 12.17 14.00
CA GLY A 266 -4.74 11.08 14.95
C GLY A 266 -4.57 9.69 14.38
N PHE A 267 -4.01 9.54 13.18
CA PHE A 267 -3.62 8.23 12.62
C PHE A 267 -2.36 7.70 13.32
N ASP A 268 -2.22 6.39 13.38
CA ASP A 268 -1.05 5.72 13.96
C ASP A 268 0.05 5.54 12.92
N MET A 269 -0.35 5.41 11.66
CA MET A 269 0.51 5.14 10.52
C MET A 269 0.07 5.94 9.30
N ASP A 270 1.03 6.26 8.44
CA ASP A 270 0.75 6.78 7.09
C ASP A 270 1.71 6.17 6.09
N PHE A 271 1.22 5.91 4.87
CA PHE A 271 2.07 5.49 3.77
C PHE A 271 2.95 6.64 3.28
N TYR A 272 4.26 6.40 3.21
CA TYR A 272 5.15 7.24 2.44
C TYR A 272 5.03 6.83 0.97
N LEU A 273 4.07 7.46 0.29
CA LEU A 273 3.69 7.09 -1.07
C LEU A 273 4.63 7.73 -2.10
N ASP A 274 4.79 7.05 -3.22
CA ASP A 274 5.59 7.53 -4.35
C ASP A 274 4.76 8.33 -5.38
N TRP A 275 3.79 9.10 -4.90
CA TRP A 275 2.97 9.95 -5.76
C TRP A 275 3.80 11.01 -6.47
N HIS A 276 3.68 11.06 -7.80
CA HIS A 276 4.32 12.07 -8.64
C HIS A 276 3.45 13.34 -8.76
N TRP A 277 2.94 13.84 -7.66
CA TRP A 277 2.15 15.06 -7.66
C TRP A 277 2.95 16.24 -8.20
N GLY A 278 2.40 16.93 -9.20
CA GLY A 278 3.09 18.03 -9.88
C GLY A 278 4.26 17.60 -10.77
N GLY A 279 4.38 16.32 -11.10
CA GLY A 279 5.42 15.79 -12.00
C GLY A 279 6.82 15.65 -11.39
N THR A 280 6.97 15.89 -10.08
CA THR A 280 8.25 15.71 -9.38
C THR A 280 8.20 14.42 -8.57
N PRO A 281 9.11 13.46 -8.79
CA PRO A 281 9.21 12.26 -7.96
C PRO A 281 9.49 12.65 -6.50
N ASN A 282 8.86 11.99 -5.55
CA ASN A 282 9.28 12.08 -4.17
C ASN A 282 10.49 11.16 -3.91
N GLY A 283 11.12 11.29 -2.73
CA GLY A 283 12.30 10.50 -2.40
C GLY A 283 12.05 8.99 -2.44
N TYR A 284 10.83 8.56 -2.12
CA TYR A 284 10.47 7.14 -2.14
C TYR A 284 10.35 6.59 -3.56
N ALA A 285 9.81 7.37 -4.50
CA ALA A 285 9.85 7.02 -5.90
C ALA A 285 11.29 6.86 -6.42
N MET A 286 12.19 7.77 -6.02
CA MET A 286 13.63 7.67 -6.36
C MET A 286 14.28 6.40 -5.79
N LEU A 287 13.78 5.88 -4.66
CA LEU A 287 14.26 4.62 -4.11
C LEU A 287 13.85 3.41 -4.97
N LEU A 288 12.61 3.37 -5.46
CA LEU A 288 11.98 2.17 -6.01
C LEU A 288 11.49 2.29 -7.45
N ARG A 289 11.11 3.48 -7.96
CA ARG A 289 10.33 3.64 -9.21
C ARG A 289 10.63 4.94 -9.98
N ASP A 290 11.87 5.34 -10.08
CA ASP A 290 12.23 6.54 -10.83
C ASP A 290 12.42 6.22 -12.33
N ALA A 291 11.32 5.93 -13.01
CA ALA A 291 11.28 5.63 -14.43
C ALA A 291 10.17 6.43 -15.13
N PRO A 292 10.37 6.82 -16.41
CA PRO A 292 9.31 7.44 -17.22
C PRO A 292 8.07 6.56 -17.34
N ASP A 293 8.25 5.25 -17.42
CA ASP A 293 7.21 4.23 -17.32
C ASP A 293 7.57 3.30 -16.16
N SER A 294 6.88 3.42 -15.05
CA SER A 294 7.12 2.62 -13.83
C SER A 294 6.95 1.11 -14.03
N ARG A 295 6.45 0.70 -15.20
CA ARG A 295 6.25 -0.70 -15.60
C ARG A 295 7.49 -1.29 -16.29
N LYS A 296 8.47 -0.49 -16.70
CA LYS A 296 9.63 -0.88 -17.52
C LYS A 296 10.94 -0.55 -16.83
N ARG A 297 11.97 -1.38 -17.10
CA ARG A 297 13.34 -1.13 -16.65
C ARG A 297 14.04 -0.02 -17.47
N ASP A 298 13.63 0.17 -18.72
CA ASP A 298 14.27 1.15 -19.60
C ASP A 298 14.11 2.57 -19.05
N GLY A 299 15.24 3.24 -18.86
CA GLY A 299 15.28 4.58 -18.27
C GLY A 299 15.01 4.64 -16.76
N ASP A 300 14.90 3.51 -16.06
CA ASP A 300 14.72 3.47 -14.60
C ASP A 300 15.97 3.94 -13.86
N LYS A 301 15.83 5.03 -13.12
CA LYS A 301 16.87 5.66 -12.29
C LYS A 301 16.71 5.38 -10.81
N SER A 302 15.88 4.40 -10.42
CA SER A 302 15.71 4.08 -9.01
C SER A 302 17.00 3.58 -8.37
N TYR A 303 17.16 3.86 -7.09
CA TYR A 303 18.36 3.53 -6.31
C TYR A 303 18.70 2.04 -6.36
N PHE A 304 17.71 1.15 -6.25
CA PHE A 304 17.95 -0.30 -6.28
C PHE A 304 18.23 -0.87 -7.66
N ASN A 305 17.99 -0.13 -8.74
CA ASN A 305 18.46 -0.53 -10.06
C ASN A 305 19.99 -0.43 -10.09
N ALA A 306 20.69 -1.55 -10.19
CA ALA A 306 22.15 -1.63 -10.14
C ALA A 306 22.84 -0.81 -11.24
N ASP A 307 22.13 -0.59 -12.35
CA ASP A 307 22.63 0.13 -13.54
C ASP A 307 22.31 1.63 -13.51
N SER A 308 21.50 2.11 -12.56
CA SER A 308 21.03 3.50 -12.54
C SER A 308 22.13 4.53 -12.21
N GLY A 309 23.11 4.13 -11.40
CA GLY A 309 24.11 5.05 -10.87
C GLY A 309 23.57 6.07 -9.84
N THR A 310 22.28 5.99 -9.46
CA THR A 310 21.62 6.94 -8.56
C THR A 310 22.08 6.76 -7.13
N ASP A 311 22.37 7.87 -6.46
CA ASP A 311 22.80 7.91 -5.06
C ASP A 311 21.60 7.90 -4.10
N ILE A 312 21.85 7.51 -2.84
CA ILE A 312 20.84 7.45 -1.77
C ILE A 312 20.43 8.85 -1.27
N GLU A 313 21.21 9.87 -1.52
CA GLU A 313 21.05 11.22 -0.96
C GLU A 313 19.67 11.84 -1.25
N ASN A 314 19.16 11.65 -2.46
CA ASN A 314 17.85 12.20 -2.84
C ASN A 314 16.70 11.60 -2.03
N PHE A 315 16.79 10.31 -1.72
CA PHE A 315 15.83 9.66 -0.82
C PHE A 315 15.97 10.20 0.60
N LEU A 316 17.16 10.23 1.15
CA LEU A 316 17.43 10.64 2.53
C LEU A 316 17.05 12.10 2.78
N ALA A 317 17.32 12.99 1.83
CA ALA A 317 16.98 14.41 1.94
C ALA A 317 15.47 14.67 2.18
N GLN A 318 14.62 13.77 1.70
CA GLN A 318 13.17 13.88 1.91
C GLN A 318 12.68 12.97 3.04
N TYR A 319 13.26 11.77 3.17
CA TYR A 319 12.85 10.78 4.15
C TYR A 319 13.16 11.20 5.59
N GLU A 320 14.40 11.65 5.86
CA GLU A 320 14.85 11.94 7.22
C GLU A 320 14.03 13.04 7.92
N PRO A 321 13.77 14.21 7.30
CA PRO A 321 12.93 15.23 7.93
C PRO A 321 11.50 14.77 8.22
N GLN A 322 10.91 13.97 7.32
CA GLN A 322 9.55 13.45 7.50
C GLN A 322 9.50 12.36 8.57
N LEU A 323 10.52 11.48 8.62
CA LEU A 323 10.63 10.48 9.68
C LEU A 323 10.68 11.15 11.05
N ARG A 324 11.56 12.14 11.24
CA ARG A 324 11.66 12.88 12.51
C ARG A 324 10.34 13.54 12.89
N SER A 325 9.69 14.19 11.93
CA SER A 325 8.39 14.85 12.16
C SER A 325 7.29 13.85 12.55
N ALA A 326 7.28 12.67 11.95
CA ALA A 326 6.34 11.60 12.28
C ALA A 326 6.60 11.03 13.69
N GLU A 327 7.87 10.79 14.03
CA GLU A 327 8.28 10.32 15.36
C GLU A 327 7.94 11.34 16.46
N GLU A 328 8.18 12.63 16.22
CA GLU A 328 7.79 13.72 17.12
C GLU A 328 6.28 13.80 17.31
N ALA A 329 5.51 13.47 16.28
CA ALA A 329 4.06 13.37 16.34
C ALA A 329 3.55 12.07 16.97
N GLY A 330 4.44 11.08 17.22
CA GLY A 330 4.14 9.86 17.96
C GLY A 330 3.55 8.72 17.12
N GLY A 331 3.73 8.73 15.81
CA GLY A 331 3.27 7.68 14.90
C GLY A 331 4.39 7.06 14.08
N TYR A 332 4.02 6.23 13.09
CA TYR A 332 4.95 5.44 12.30
C TYR A 332 4.86 5.72 10.80
N PHE A 333 6.00 5.69 10.14
CA PHE A 333 6.05 5.52 8.69
C PHE A 333 5.57 4.13 8.30
N SER A 334 4.90 4.04 7.15
CA SER A 334 4.57 2.78 6.50
C SER A 334 5.18 2.75 5.11
N LEU A 335 6.11 1.83 4.91
CA LEU A 335 6.80 1.63 3.65
C LEU A 335 6.22 0.42 2.93
N ILE A 336 5.94 0.58 1.63
CA ILE A 336 5.38 -0.45 0.76
C ILE A 336 6.02 -0.35 -0.63
N THR A 337 6.38 -1.48 -1.23
CA THR A 337 7.03 -1.47 -2.55
C THR A 337 6.06 -1.19 -3.69
N CYS A 338 4.86 -1.71 -3.59
CA CYS A 338 3.72 -1.47 -4.48
C CYS A 338 2.43 -1.85 -3.74
N ASN A 339 1.29 -1.54 -4.34
CA ASN A 339 -0.02 -1.91 -3.84
C ASN A 339 -0.98 -2.23 -5.00
N HIS A 340 -2.26 -2.33 -4.71
CA HIS A 340 -3.30 -2.61 -5.71
C HIS A 340 -3.48 -1.48 -6.77
N ASP A 341 -2.89 -0.30 -6.56
CA ASP A 341 -2.98 0.87 -7.45
C ASP A 341 -1.68 1.22 -8.16
N THR A 342 -0.56 0.65 -7.75
CA THR A 342 0.76 0.94 -8.32
C THR A 342 1.38 -0.30 -8.94
N ALA A 343 2.20 -0.10 -9.98
CA ALA A 343 2.85 -1.22 -10.65
C ALA A 343 3.79 -1.97 -9.69
N ARG A 344 3.78 -3.31 -9.77
CA ARG A 344 4.74 -4.16 -9.05
C ARG A 344 6.17 -3.80 -9.45
N ILE A 345 7.10 -3.96 -8.53
CA ILE A 345 8.53 -3.71 -8.81
C ILE A 345 9.13 -4.75 -9.75
N ALA A 346 8.58 -5.98 -9.81
CA ALA A 346 8.94 -6.98 -10.80
C ALA A 346 8.08 -6.84 -12.07
N PRO A 347 8.63 -7.05 -13.29
CA PRO A 347 10.02 -7.47 -13.59
C PRO A 347 11.00 -6.30 -13.76
N ARG A 348 10.62 -5.06 -13.43
CA ARG A 348 11.48 -3.88 -13.64
C ARG A 348 12.79 -3.97 -12.87
N LEU A 349 12.71 -4.35 -11.59
CA LEU A 349 13.87 -4.75 -10.80
C LEU A 349 14.09 -6.26 -10.91
N GLU A 350 15.36 -6.67 -10.97
CA GLU A 350 15.77 -8.07 -10.95
C GLU A 350 15.59 -8.65 -9.53
N GLU A 351 15.44 -9.98 -9.41
CA GLU A 351 15.22 -10.63 -8.09
C GLU A 351 16.25 -10.24 -7.05
N ARG A 352 17.52 -10.08 -7.45
CA ARG A 352 18.59 -9.64 -6.55
C ARG A 352 18.36 -8.22 -6.03
N GLU A 353 17.94 -7.32 -6.89
CA GLU A 353 17.62 -5.93 -6.56
C GLU A 353 16.39 -5.85 -5.65
N ILE A 354 15.38 -6.69 -5.92
CA ILE A 354 14.17 -6.82 -5.07
C ILE A 354 14.54 -7.30 -3.67
N LYS A 355 15.46 -8.29 -3.55
CA LYS A 355 15.95 -8.74 -2.25
C LYS A 355 16.61 -7.61 -1.45
N LEU A 356 17.44 -6.79 -2.11
CA LEU A 356 18.06 -5.64 -1.45
C LEU A 356 17.03 -4.59 -1.02
N ALA A 357 16.03 -4.32 -1.87
CA ALA A 357 14.95 -3.38 -1.57
C ALA A 357 14.16 -3.82 -0.32
N TYR A 358 13.68 -5.08 -0.29
CA TYR A 358 12.95 -5.60 0.87
C TYR A 358 13.80 -5.70 2.12
N ALA A 359 15.06 -6.13 2.00
CA ALA A 359 15.98 -6.18 3.12
C ALA A 359 16.16 -4.79 3.76
N THR A 360 16.29 -3.76 2.93
CA THR A 360 16.41 -2.37 3.40
C THR A 360 15.12 -1.90 4.06
N ILE A 361 13.95 -2.03 3.39
CA ILE A 361 12.65 -1.57 3.90
C ILE A 361 12.31 -2.25 5.22
N LEU A 362 12.53 -3.56 5.32
CA LEU A 362 12.28 -4.33 6.55
C LEU A 362 13.24 -3.99 7.69
N SER A 363 14.38 -3.33 7.40
CA SER A 363 15.36 -2.89 8.40
C SER A 363 15.21 -1.42 8.80
N LEU A 364 14.50 -0.61 8.00
CA LEU A 364 14.21 0.81 8.30
C LEU A 364 13.19 0.95 9.45
N PRO A 365 13.12 2.13 10.12
CA PRO A 365 12.06 2.47 11.07
C PRO A 365 10.68 2.40 10.45
N GLY A 366 9.65 2.26 11.30
CA GLY A 366 8.27 2.26 10.89
C GLY A 366 7.69 0.86 10.66
N VAL A 367 6.48 0.80 10.11
CA VAL A 367 5.70 -0.44 9.94
C VAL A 367 5.67 -0.82 8.46
N PRO A 368 6.35 -1.91 8.05
CA PRO A 368 6.39 -2.33 6.65
C PRO A 368 5.12 -3.07 6.23
N PHE A 369 4.74 -2.88 4.95
CA PHE A 369 3.65 -3.57 4.28
C PHE A 369 4.20 -4.36 3.10
N ILE A 370 3.66 -5.56 2.88
CA ILE A 370 3.99 -6.46 1.78
C ILE A 370 2.70 -6.69 0.98
N TYR A 371 2.69 -6.35 -0.30
CA TYR A 371 1.56 -6.64 -1.17
C TYR A 371 1.60 -8.09 -1.63
N TYR A 372 0.46 -8.81 -1.63
CA TYR A 372 0.41 -10.22 -2.00
C TYR A 372 1.13 -10.51 -3.32
N GLY A 373 1.94 -11.56 -3.34
CA GLY A 373 2.73 -11.97 -4.50
C GLY A 373 4.07 -11.25 -4.67
N ASP A 374 4.34 -10.19 -3.93
CA ASP A 374 5.66 -9.53 -3.98
C ASP A 374 6.75 -10.43 -3.41
N GLU A 375 6.42 -11.24 -2.41
CA GLU A 375 7.32 -12.21 -1.77
C GLU A 375 7.80 -13.33 -2.71
N ILE A 376 7.12 -13.50 -3.84
CA ILE A 376 7.53 -14.42 -4.91
C ILE A 376 7.93 -13.68 -6.18
N ALA A 377 8.11 -12.35 -6.12
CA ALA A 377 8.42 -11.48 -7.26
C ALA A 377 7.40 -11.62 -8.42
N MET A 378 6.10 -11.64 -8.11
CA MET A 378 5.06 -11.62 -9.16
C MET A 378 5.24 -10.43 -10.08
N ASN A 379 5.19 -10.70 -11.38
CA ASN A 379 5.38 -9.68 -12.40
C ASN A 379 4.14 -8.80 -12.56
N TYR A 380 4.37 -7.49 -12.73
CA TYR A 380 3.35 -6.60 -13.28
C TYR A 380 2.96 -7.05 -14.70
N ARG A 381 1.67 -6.94 -15.02
CA ARG A 381 1.13 -7.20 -16.37
C ARG A 381 0.42 -5.97 -16.90
N ASN A 382 0.70 -5.59 -18.15
CA ASN A 382 -0.09 -4.56 -18.80
C ASN A 382 -1.40 -5.17 -19.29
N LEU A 383 -2.48 -4.90 -18.57
CA LEU A 383 -3.83 -5.38 -18.89
C LEU A 383 -4.74 -4.18 -19.07
N PRO A 384 -5.76 -4.28 -19.96
CA PRO A 384 -6.80 -3.27 -20.04
C PRO A 384 -7.48 -3.07 -18.69
N THR A 385 -7.84 -1.84 -18.40
CA THR A 385 -8.61 -1.50 -17.19
C THR A 385 -9.94 -2.27 -17.18
N LYS A 386 -10.21 -2.98 -16.11
CA LYS A 386 -11.44 -3.73 -15.93
C LYS A 386 -12.40 -3.08 -14.95
N GLU A 387 -11.94 -2.48 -13.88
CA GLU A 387 -12.76 -1.85 -12.84
C GLU A 387 -12.30 -0.42 -12.64
N GLY A 388 -12.99 0.53 -13.26
CA GLY A 388 -12.68 1.96 -13.14
C GLY A 388 -11.35 2.39 -13.76
N GLY A 389 -11.22 3.57 -14.00
CA GLY A 389 -10.42 4.55 -14.64
C GLY A 389 -8.91 4.43 -14.85
N TYR A 390 -8.11 3.59 -14.23
CA TYR A 390 -6.65 3.61 -14.37
C TYR A 390 -6.07 2.27 -14.82
N VAL A 391 -4.89 2.32 -15.48
CA VAL A 391 -4.18 1.11 -15.95
C VAL A 391 -3.51 0.41 -14.75
N ARG A 392 -4.31 -0.05 -13.77
CA ARG A 392 -3.86 -0.70 -12.53
C ARG A 392 -4.24 -2.19 -12.44
N THR A 393 -5.07 -2.67 -13.38
CA THR A 393 -5.50 -4.07 -13.43
C THR A 393 -4.34 -5.07 -13.43
N GLY A 394 -3.21 -4.69 -14.04
CA GLY A 394 -2.03 -5.55 -14.16
C GLY A 394 -1.27 -5.82 -12.85
N THR A 395 -1.52 -5.06 -11.80
CA THR A 395 -0.98 -5.33 -10.46
C THR A 395 -1.89 -6.24 -9.64
N ARG A 396 -3.15 -6.44 -10.07
CA ARG A 396 -4.22 -7.15 -9.37
C ARG A 396 -4.46 -8.58 -9.88
N THR A 397 -3.51 -9.15 -10.64
CA THR A 397 -3.62 -10.51 -11.20
C THR A 397 -3.67 -11.56 -10.10
N PRO A 398 -4.33 -12.75 -10.37
CA PRO A 398 -4.47 -13.80 -9.38
C PRO A 398 -3.14 -14.31 -8.81
N MET A 399 -3.13 -14.62 -7.52
CA MET A 399 -1.99 -15.20 -6.81
C MET A 399 -1.55 -16.53 -7.43
N GLN A 400 -0.25 -16.72 -7.54
CA GLN A 400 0.38 -17.89 -8.17
C GLN A 400 0.85 -18.87 -7.09
N TRP A 401 0.02 -19.86 -6.76
CA TRP A 401 0.30 -20.81 -5.68
C TRP A 401 1.18 -21.98 -6.13
N ASP A 402 0.75 -22.70 -7.18
CA ASP A 402 1.43 -23.90 -7.68
C ASP A 402 1.23 -24.04 -9.20
N GLN A 403 2.31 -23.94 -9.96
CA GLN A 403 2.27 -24.08 -11.43
C GLN A 403 1.74 -25.42 -11.95
N ARG A 404 1.66 -26.47 -11.10
CA ARG A 404 1.15 -27.79 -11.45
C ARG A 404 -0.36 -27.90 -11.25
N ALA A 405 -0.95 -26.99 -10.49
CA ALA A 405 -2.37 -26.97 -10.23
C ALA A 405 -3.13 -26.20 -11.34
N LYS A 406 -4.41 -26.50 -11.50
CA LYS A 406 -5.32 -25.75 -12.38
C LYS A 406 -5.27 -24.26 -11.98
N ASN A 407 -5.26 -23.37 -12.95
CA ASN A 407 -5.21 -21.94 -12.72
C ASN A 407 -4.13 -21.50 -11.71
N MET A 408 -2.95 -22.10 -11.76
CA MET A 408 -1.85 -21.86 -10.82
C MET A 408 -2.24 -22.08 -9.34
N GLY A 409 -3.29 -22.87 -9.07
CA GLY A 409 -3.82 -23.11 -7.72
C GLY A 409 -4.68 -22.00 -7.13
N PHE A 410 -4.95 -20.94 -7.91
CA PHE A 410 -5.84 -19.87 -7.48
C PHE A 410 -7.29 -20.31 -7.41
N SER A 411 -7.77 -21.11 -8.37
CA SER A 411 -9.18 -21.50 -8.53
C SER A 411 -9.32 -22.82 -9.25
N ASP A 412 -10.34 -23.59 -8.90
CA ASP A 412 -10.79 -24.78 -9.63
C ASP A 412 -11.83 -24.48 -10.73
N ALA A 413 -12.19 -23.19 -10.92
CA ALA A 413 -13.09 -22.75 -11.99
C ALA A 413 -12.53 -23.05 -13.39
N ASP A 414 -13.40 -23.05 -14.40
CA ASP A 414 -12.93 -23.07 -15.78
C ASP A 414 -12.20 -21.77 -16.11
N ALA A 415 -11.12 -21.86 -16.91
CA ALA A 415 -10.24 -20.72 -17.19
C ALA A 415 -11.00 -19.48 -17.72
N GLN A 416 -12.07 -19.68 -18.47
CA GLN A 416 -12.95 -18.62 -18.99
C GLN A 416 -13.78 -17.91 -17.91
N CYS A 417 -13.96 -18.52 -16.73
CA CYS A 417 -14.68 -17.94 -15.60
C CYS A 417 -13.77 -17.09 -14.70
N ILE A 418 -12.45 -17.23 -14.85
CA ILE A 418 -11.49 -16.48 -14.02
C ILE A 418 -11.64 -14.98 -14.29
N TYR A 419 -11.86 -14.22 -13.23
CA TYR A 419 -12.19 -12.80 -13.32
C TYR A 419 -11.07 -11.95 -13.95
N LEU A 420 -9.83 -12.16 -13.52
CA LEU A 420 -8.62 -11.57 -14.12
C LEU A 420 -7.72 -12.70 -14.64
N PRO A 421 -7.02 -12.50 -15.78
CA PRO A 421 -6.27 -13.58 -16.40
C PRO A 421 -5.14 -14.11 -15.50
N ILE A 422 -5.05 -15.43 -15.44
CA ILE A 422 -3.89 -16.14 -14.88
C ILE A 422 -2.71 -15.96 -15.84
N ILE A 423 -1.51 -15.86 -15.30
CA ILE A 423 -0.30 -15.81 -16.10
C ILE A 423 -0.01 -17.22 -16.63
N ASP A 424 -0.14 -17.40 -17.93
CA ASP A 424 0.25 -18.60 -18.67
C ASP A 424 1.26 -18.28 -19.78
N GLU A 425 1.74 -19.31 -20.46
CA GLU A 425 2.73 -19.15 -21.53
C GLU A 425 2.21 -18.36 -22.75
N GLU A 426 0.91 -18.37 -23.01
CA GLU A 426 0.29 -17.67 -24.13
C GLU A 426 0.24 -16.15 -23.91
N HIS A 427 0.16 -15.71 -22.65
CA HIS A 427 0.10 -14.29 -22.29
C HIS A 427 1.48 -13.66 -22.03
N THR A 428 2.58 -14.36 -22.31
CA THR A 428 3.94 -13.80 -22.27
C THR A 428 4.33 -13.07 -23.55
N SER A 429 3.44 -12.98 -24.55
CA SER A 429 3.66 -12.23 -25.79
C SER A 429 3.88 -10.74 -25.54
N PRO A 430 4.74 -10.06 -26.33
CA PRO A 430 4.90 -8.60 -26.22
C PRO A 430 3.56 -7.92 -26.49
N LEU A 431 3.26 -6.95 -25.62
CA LEU A 431 2.03 -6.19 -25.62
C LEU A 431 1.80 -5.42 -26.92
N PRO A 432 0.53 -5.21 -27.33
CA PRO A 432 0.19 -4.14 -28.28
C PRO A 432 0.69 -2.81 -27.70
N SER A 433 1.26 -1.97 -28.57
CA SER A 433 1.59 -0.58 -28.22
C SER A 433 0.36 0.12 -27.63
N ASP A 434 0.58 0.88 -26.55
CA ASP A 434 -0.42 1.62 -25.80
C ASP A 434 -1.39 2.37 -26.74
N PRO A 435 -2.72 2.28 -26.53
CA PRO A 435 -3.68 3.07 -27.32
C PRO A 435 -3.61 4.58 -27.05
N GLU A 436 -2.88 5.02 -26.01
CA GLU A 436 -2.75 6.45 -25.66
C GLU A 436 -1.64 7.19 -26.43
N ASP A 437 -0.85 6.53 -27.26
CA ASP A 437 0.17 7.18 -28.10
C ASP A 437 -0.38 7.65 -29.48
N THR A 438 -1.68 7.90 -29.55
CA THR A 438 -2.29 8.56 -30.71
C THR A 438 -2.30 10.08 -30.55
N THR A 439 -1.13 10.69 -30.60
CA THR A 439 -1.03 12.04 -31.17
C THR A 439 -1.31 11.92 -32.66
N ILE A 440 -2.46 12.47 -33.05
CA ILE A 440 -2.91 12.56 -34.43
C ILE A 440 -1.84 13.19 -35.30
N SER A 441 -1.18 12.38 -36.13
CA SER A 441 -0.56 12.84 -37.35
C SER A 441 -0.92 11.90 -38.49
N ASN A 442 -1.86 12.38 -39.32
CA ASN A 442 -2.15 11.79 -40.62
C ASN A 442 -0.88 11.71 -41.46
N VAL A 443 -0.36 10.51 -41.72
CA VAL A 443 0.35 10.21 -42.96
C VAL A 443 0.14 8.74 -43.36
N SER A 444 -0.24 8.60 -44.60
CA SER A 444 -0.58 7.39 -45.34
C SER A 444 0.51 6.33 -45.38
N GLY A 445 0.10 5.08 -45.17
CA GLY A 445 0.54 3.93 -45.96
C GLY A 445 1.94 3.40 -45.73
N ILE A 446 2.14 2.54 -44.71
CA ILE A 446 3.18 1.51 -44.74
C ILE A 446 2.61 0.22 -44.16
N ARG A 447 2.57 -0.85 -44.94
CA ARG A 447 2.24 -2.20 -44.50
C ARG A 447 3.42 -2.73 -43.67
N HIS A 448 3.21 -2.99 -42.38
CA HIS A 448 4.18 -3.76 -41.59
C HIS A 448 3.96 -5.26 -41.80
N THR A 449 5.02 -5.93 -42.28
CA THR A 449 5.15 -7.38 -42.26
C THR A 449 5.31 -7.84 -40.80
N PRO A 450 4.70 -8.96 -40.39
CA PRO A 450 4.87 -9.47 -39.04
C PRO A 450 6.32 -9.89 -38.81
N ASN A 451 6.98 -9.30 -37.83
CA ASN A 451 8.26 -9.79 -37.34
C ASN A 451 8.05 -11.17 -36.70
N THR A 452 8.77 -12.16 -37.21
CA THR A 452 8.83 -13.50 -36.61
C THR A 452 9.43 -13.40 -35.22
N LEU A 453 8.64 -13.72 -34.22
CA LEU A 453 9.04 -13.79 -32.82
C LEU A 453 10.14 -14.85 -32.64
N ASP A 454 11.21 -14.47 -31.98
CA ASP A 454 12.27 -15.36 -31.53
C ASP A 454 11.75 -16.24 -30.39
N SER A 455 11.39 -17.48 -30.70
CA SER A 455 10.87 -18.45 -29.75
C SER A 455 11.83 -18.81 -28.60
N SER A 456 13.09 -18.37 -28.67
CA SER A 456 14.09 -18.58 -27.60
C SER A 456 13.91 -17.67 -26.38
N LYS A 457 13.04 -16.64 -26.45
CA LYS A 457 12.76 -15.67 -25.39
C LYS A 457 11.47 -15.92 -24.62
N ILE A 458 10.76 -17.01 -24.88
CA ILE A 458 9.58 -17.40 -24.10
C ILE A 458 10.09 -18.05 -22.81
N PRO A 459 9.76 -17.52 -21.60
CA PRO A 459 10.13 -18.16 -20.36
C PRO A 459 9.54 -19.58 -20.32
N SER A 460 10.33 -20.56 -19.95
CA SER A 460 9.80 -21.91 -19.71
C SER A 460 8.81 -21.86 -18.54
N ARG A 461 7.80 -22.74 -18.50
CA ARG A 461 6.82 -22.84 -17.41
C ARG A 461 7.48 -22.94 -16.02
N SER A 462 8.70 -23.43 -15.94
CA SER A 462 9.53 -23.47 -14.74
C SER A 462 10.05 -22.09 -14.28
N SER A 463 9.91 -21.04 -15.11
CA SER A 463 10.36 -19.66 -14.80
C SER A 463 9.23 -18.75 -14.30
N ILE A 464 7.97 -19.20 -14.26
CA ILE A 464 6.86 -18.41 -13.74
C ILE A 464 6.93 -18.40 -12.21
N PRO A 465 7.03 -17.20 -11.56
CA PRO A 465 7.07 -17.09 -10.11
C PRO A 465 5.84 -17.76 -9.49
N ASN A 466 6.03 -18.61 -8.48
CA ASN A 466 4.94 -19.19 -7.73
C ASN A 466 5.40 -19.61 -6.33
N VAL A 467 4.44 -19.66 -5.40
CA VAL A 467 4.67 -19.94 -3.97
C VAL A 467 5.41 -21.25 -3.75
N ARG A 468 4.99 -22.33 -4.43
CA ARG A 468 5.61 -23.63 -4.24
C ARG A 468 7.10 -23.61 -4.59
N CYS A 469 7.45 -23.08 -5.77
CA CYS A 469 8.84 -22.98 -6.18
C CYS A 469 9.65 -22.07 -5.26
N ALA A 470 9.04 -20.97 -4.77
CA ALA A 470 9.68 -20.06 -3.83
C ALA A 470 9.99 -20.74 -2.49
N ILE A 471 9.08 -21.53 -1.95
CA ILE A 471 9.28 -22.29 -0.70
C ILE A 471 10.30 -23.42 -0.89
N GLU A 472 10.26 -24.14 -2.03
CA GLU A 472 11.19 -25.24 -2.33
C GLU A 472 12.64 -24.74 -2.59
N ASN A 473 12.83 -23.49 -2.98
CA ASN A 473 14.15 -22.89 -3.22
C ASN A 473 14.65 -22.10 -1.99
N PRO A 474 15.62 -22.62 -1.22
CA PRO A 474 16.13 -21.95 -0.02
C PRO A 474 16.81 -20.58 -0.29
N HIS A 475 17.11 -20.28 -1.56
CA HIS A 475 17.70 -19.00 -1.98
C HIS A 475 16.69 -18.05 -2.59
N SER A 476 15.39 -18.32 -2.51
CA SER A 476 14.34 -17.45 -3.06
C SER A 476 14.19 -16.14 -2.30
N LEU A 477 13.48 -15.19 -2.92
CA LEU A 477 13.06 -13.95 -2.26
C LEU A 477 12.20 -14.23 -1.01
N TRP A 478 11.31 -15.24 -1.07
CA TRP A 478 10.45 -15.62 0.05
C TRP A 478 11.27 -15.97 1.30
N HIS A 479 12.32 -16.79 1.17
CA HIS A 479 13.20 -17.13 2.30
C HIS A 479 13.97 -15.92 2.80
N THR A 480 14.47 -15.09 1.91
CA THR A 480 15.16 -13.83 2.27
C THR A 480 14.25 -12.91 3.11
N MET A 481 13.00 -12.71 2.67
CA MET A 481 12.05 -11.87 3.40
C MET A 481 11.68 -12.49 4.75
N ARG A 482 11.41 -13.78 4.80
CA ARG A 482 11.11 -14.50 6.03
C ARG A 482 12.22 -14.37 7.08
N GLU A 483 13.47 -14.57 6.68
CA GLU A 483 14.62 -14.45 7.58
C GLU A 483 14.76 -13.04 8.17
N ILE A 484 14.58 -12.00 7.37
CA ILE A 484 14.64 -10.62 7.86
C ILE A 484 13.44 -10.28 8.75
N ILE A 485 12.25 -10.76 8.43
CA ILE A 485 11.07 -10.56 9.27
C ILE A 485 11.26 -11.27 10.62
N GLU A 486 11.85 -12.47 10.64
CA GLU A 486 12.21 -13.17 11.87
C GLU A 486 13.23 -12.38 12.71
N LEU A 487 14.26 -11.81 12.08
CA LEU A 487 15.20 -10.92 12.76
C LEU A 487 14.47 -9.70 13.32
N ARG A 488 13.58 -9.09 12.55
CA ARG A 488 12.79 -7.94 13.00
C ARG A 488 11.94 -8.25 14.23
N HIS A 489 11.35 -9.43 14.32
CA HIS A 489 10.57 -9.86 15.48
C HIS A 489 11.42 -10.20 16.71
N THR A 490 12.65 -10.63 16.50
CA THR A 490 13.53 -11.11 17.59
C THR A 490 14.53 -10.08 18.07
N MET A 491 14.77 -9.00 17.30
CA MET A 491 15.75 -7.96 17.62
C MET A 491 15.07 -6.62 17.88
N PRO A 492 15.04 -6.15 19.13
CA PRO A 492 14.46 -4.84 19.48
C PRO A 492 15.07 -3.66 18.70
N ALA A 493 16.32 -3.76 18.27
CA ALA A 493 16.96 -2.77 17.41
C ALA A 493 16.30 -2.64 16.01
N LEU A 494 15.51 -3.62 15.57
CA LEU A 494 14.78 -3.58 14.30
C LEU A 494 13.28 -3.27 14.47
N ALA A 495 12.80 -3.05 15.69
CA ALA A 495 11.42 -2.66 15.96
C ALA A 495 11.03 -1.36 15.24
N ALA A 496 9.73 -1.14 15.03
CA ALA A 496 9.22 0.03 14.30
C ALA A 496 9.67 1.36 14.92
N ASP A 497 9.75 1.43 16.25
CA ASP A 497 10.10 2.60 17.03
C ASP A 497 11.60 2.66 17.46
N ALA A 498 12.43 1.72 17.04
CA ALA A 498 13.87 1.74 17.33
C ALA A 498 14.53 2.96 16.70
N GLU A 499 15.54 3.52 17.38
CA GLU A 499 16.25 4.70 16.93
C GLU A 499 17.02 4.43 15.63
N PHE A 500 17.18 5.47 14.83
CA PHE A 500 17.80 5.40 13.50
C PHE A 500 18.87 6.47 13.37
N GLU A 501 20.07 6.05 12.97
CA GLU A 501 21.23 6.92 12.75
C GLU A 501 21.87 6.59 11.40
N ILE A 502 22.09 7.61 10.57
CA ILE A 502 22.77 7.46 9.28
C ILE A 502 24.27 7.54 9.53
N ILE A 503 25.01 6.46 9.25
CA ILE A 503 26.47 6.42 9.28
C ILE A 503 27.02 6.93 7.93
N ARG A 504 26.48 6.41 6.82
CA ARG A 504 26.84 6.84 5.47
C ARG A 504 25.59 6.97 4.60
N GLY A 505 25.30 8.21 4.23
CA GLY A 505 24.15 8.57 3.40
C GLY A 505 24.56 9.24 2.08
N GLN A 506 25.72 8.87 1.52
CA GLN A 506 26.26 9.46 0.30
C GLN A 506 26.73 8.38 -0.69
N GLY A 507 26.54 8.67 -1.98
CA GLY A 507 26.89 7.77 -3.07
C GLY A 507 25.98 6.55 -3.15
N ARG A 508 26.49 5.48 -3.76
CA ARG A 508 25.72 4.25 -3.99
C ARG A 508 25.54 3.38 -2.75
N CYS A 509 26.41 3.52 -1.74
CA CYS A 509 26.31 2.71 -0.54
C CYS A 509 25.55 3.45 0.55
N PHE A 510 24.67 2.74 1.22
CA PHE A 510 23.91 3.24 2.34
C PHE A 510 24.22 2.43 3.59
N VAL A 511 24.67 3.10 4.66
CA VAL A 511 24.96 2.47 5.94
C VAL A 511 24.24 3.24 7.03
N PHE A 512 23.51 2.52 7.88
CA PHE A 512 22.78 3.09 9.00
C PHE A 512 22.82 2.18 10.21
N LYS A 513 22.58 2.75 11.36
CA LYS A 513 22.54 2.07 12.65
C LYS A 513 21.14 2.12 13.23
N ARG A 514 20.75 1.05 13.90
CA ARG A 514 19.51 0.95 14.65
C ARG A 514 19.82 0.62 16.10
N HIS A 515 19.17 1.33 17.02
CA HIS A 515 19.31 1.13 18.46
C HIS A 515 17.94 0.83 19.07
N PRO A 516 17.85 -0.09 20.06
CA PRO A 516 16.64 -0.21 20.88
C PRO A 516 16.30 1.12 21.54
N ARG A 517 15.05 1.54 21.52
CA ARG A 517 14.64 2.80 22.17
C ARG A 517 14.68 2.72 23.70
N ASN A 518 14.48 1.53 24.27
CA ASN A 518 14.56 1.33 25.71
C ASN A 518 16.01 1.08 26.13
N LEU A 519 16.61 2.04 26.84
CA LEU A 519 17.98 1.94 27.36
C LEU A 519 18.18 0.84 28.43
N GLU A 520 17.11 0.32 29.02
CA GLU A 520 17.15 -0.83 29.91
C GLU A 520 17.24 -2.17 29.15
N ASP A 521 16.96 -2.12 27.83
CA ASP A 521 17.12 -3.25 26.96
C ASP A 521 18.61 -3.47 26.67
N THR A 522 19.18 -4.50 27.27
CA THR A 522 20.57 -4.91 27.06
C THR A 522 20.82 -5.53 25.68
N SER A 523 19.80 -5.50 24.80
CA SER A 523 19.93 -6.01 23.44
C SER A 523 20.87 -5.14 22.61
N SER A 524 21.56 -5.81 21.71
CA SER A 524 22.58 -5.19 20.87
C SER A 524 21.98 -4.26 19.82
N SER A 525 22.66 -3.18 19.53
CA SER A 525 22.44 -2.39 18.32
C SER A 525 22.83 -3.18 17.08
N VAL A 526 22.31 -2.77 15.92
CA VAL A 526 22.72 -3.33 14.63
C VAL A 526 23.14 -2.24 13.66
N ILE A 527 24.11 -2.58 12.81
CA ILE A 527 24.49 -1.78 11.66
C ILE A 527 24.01 -2.51 10.41
N VAL A 528 23.36 -1.78 9.53
CA VAL A 528 22.88 -2.26 8.23
C VAL A 528 23.71 -1.60 7.15
N ALA A 529 24.31 -2.39 6.27
CA ALA A 529 25.08 -1.89 5.13
C ALA A 529 24.50 -2.44 3.81
N VAL A 530 24.28 -1.53 2.87
CA VAL A 530 23.64 -1.80 1.57
C VAL A 530 24.54 -1.33 0.43
N ASN A 531 24.84 -2.20 -0.51
CA ASN A 531 25.54 -1.90 -1.75
C ASN A 531 24.71 -2.37 -2.95
N PRO A 532 23.87 -1.54 -3.58
CA PRO A 532 23.07 -1.92 -4.73
C PRO A 532 23.86 -1.90 -6.05
N SER A 533 25.10 -1.40 -6.07
CA SER A 533 25.90 -1.25 -7.29
C SER A 533 26.45 -2.58 -7.81
N ARG A 534 26.91 -2.58 -9.08
CA ARG A 534 27.63 -3.73 -9.66
C ARG A 534 29.10 -3.79 -9.27
N GLU A 535 29.58 -2.87 -8.44
CA GLU A 535 30.94 -2.83 -7.93
C GLU A 535 30.98 -3.25 -6.47
N ALA A 536 32.11 -3.82 -6.04
CA ALA A 536 32.33 -4.11 -4.63
C ALA A 536 32.59 -2.80 -3.85
N ALA A 537 32.26 -2.82 -2.56
CA ALA A 537 32.48 -1.70 -1.66
C ALA A 537 33.30 -2.13 -0.43
N SER A 538 34.05 -1.18 0.15
CA SER A 538 34.86 -1.39 1.34
C SER A 538 34.64 -0.23 2.31
N PHE A 539 34.47 -0.53 3.60
CA PHE A 539 34.23 0.45 4.65
C PHE A 539 35.24 0.25 5.77
N ASP A 540 35.92 1.31 6.16
CA ASP A 540 36.82 1.29 7.32
C ASP A 540 36.00 1.09 8.62
N ILE A 541 36.50 0.28 9.52
CA ILE A 541 35.83 -0.02 10.80
C ILE A 541 35.57 1.23 11.64
N ASN A 542 36.48 2.23 11.58
CA ASN A 542 36.30 3.48 12.28
C ASN A 542 35.19 4.35 11.65
N GLU A 543 35.06 4.31 10.33
CA GLU A 543 33.93 4.95 9.62
C GLU A 543 32.59 4.37 10.10
N LEU A 544 32.54 3.06 10.33
CA LEU A 544 31.35 2.36 10.83
C LEU A 544 31.11 2.56 12.33
N GLY A 545 32.06 3.14 13.07
CA GLY A 545 31.98 3.28 14.53
C GLY A 545 32.02 1.94 15.28
N ILE A 546 32.51 0.87 14.64
CA ILE A 546 32.59 -0.48 15.21
C ILE A 546 33.91 -0.69 15.93
N SER A 547 33.87 -1.17 17.18
CA SER A 547 35.08 -1.59 17.89
C SER A 547 35.71 -2.83 17.25
N LYS A 548 37.03 -2.90 17.13
CA LYS A 548 37.78 -4.00 16.50
C LYS A 548 37.41 -5.39 17.02
N GLN A 549 37.01 -5.50 18.28
CA GLN A 549 36.56 -6.77 18.87
C GLN A 549 35.26 -7.35 18.23
N TYR A 550 34.47 -6.50 17.55
CA TYR A 550 33.21 -6.90 16.88
C TYR A 550 33.39 -7.05 15.38
N ALA A 551 34.51 -6.66 14.79
CA ALA A 551 34.82 -6.82 13.38
C ALA A 551 35.27 -8.27 13.08
N LYS A 552 34.34 -9.21 13.15
CA LYS A 552 34.57 -10.64 12.96
C LYS A 552 33.38 -11.31 12.25
N ALA A 553 33.59 -12.46 11.65
CA ALA A 553 32.61 -13.13 10.81
C ALA A 553 31.29 -13.41 11.53
N ASP A 554 31.32 -13.77 12.80
CA ASP A 554 30.14 -14.08 13.62
C ASP A 554 29.30 -12.85 14.03
N SER A 555 29.80 -11.64 13.81
CA SER A 555 29.00 -10.41 13.98
C SER A 555 28.04 -10.17 12.81
N ILE A 556 28.31 -10.72 11.63
CA ILE A 556 27.42 -10.63 10.48
C ILE A 556 26.31 -11.68 10.65
N ILE A 557 25.16 -11.24 11.10
CA ILE A 557 24.03 -12.12 11.43
C ILE A 557 23.08 -12.40 10.24
N PHE A 558 23.16 -11.60 9.19
CA PHE A 558 22.42 -11.78 7.96
C PHE A 558 23.18 -11.16 6.79
N SER A 559 23.15 -11.79 5.61
CA SER A 559 23.70 -11.19 4.40
C SER A 559 23.03 -11.66 3.12
N ILE A 560 22.95 -10.75 2.16
CA ILE A 560 22.64 -11.01 0.76
C ILE A 560 23.93 -10.73 -0.02
N GLY A 561 24.48 -11.71 -0.74
CA GLY A 561 25.81 -11.63 -1.31
C GLY A 561 26.89 -11.92 -0.31
N GLN A 562 28.13 -11.55 -0.65
CA GLN A 562 29.25 -11.74 0.24
C GLN A 562 29.51 -10.48 1.06
N ALA A 563 29.53 -10.65 2.36
CA ALA A 563 29.96 -9.65 3.32
C ALA A 563 31.00 -10.30 4.22
N THR A 564 32.20 -9.73 4.28
CA THR A 564 33.32 -10.30 5.05
C THR A 564 34.13 -9.21 5.72
N TRP A 565 34.77 -9.57 6.82
CA TRP A 565 35.76 -8.72 7.48
C TRP A 565 37.17 -9.09 7.03
N ASP A 566 37.99 -8.10 6.65
CA ASP A 566 39.43 -8.17 6.82
C ASP A 566 39.82 -7.53 8.17
N SER A 567 41.07 -7.29 8.41
CA SER A 567 41.55 -6.79 9.73
C SER A 567 40.98 -5.41 10.10
N GLU A 568 40.59 -4.58 9.14
CA GLU A 568 40.24 -3.17 9.34
C GLU A 568 39.03 -2.71 8.50
N HIS A 569 38.52 -3.57 7.58
CA HIS A 569 37.45 -3.18 6.68
C HIS A 569 36.35 -4.23 6.58
N LEU A 570 35.11 -3.75 6.47
CA LEU A 570 33.97 -4.53 5.97
C LEU A 570 34.03 -4.53 4.44
N GLN A 571 34.12 -5.71 3.85
CA GLN A 571 34.09 -5.90 2.39
C GLN A 571 32.72 -6.36 1.96
N LEU A 572 32.08 -5.63 1.06
CA LEU A 572 30.80 -5.96 0.44
C LEU A 572 31.00 -6.27 -1.05
N SER A 573 30.50 -7.42 -1.52
CA SER A 573 30.46 -7.71 -2.95
C SER A 573 29.50 -6.77 -3.68
N ALA A 574 29.50 -6.82 -5.01
CA ALA A 574 28.45 -6.20 -5.84
C ALA A 574 27.07 -6.68 -5.41
N GLN A 575 26.08 -5.79 -5.46
CA GLN A 575 24.67 -6.07 -5.12
C GLN A 575 24.53 -6.87 -3.83
N SER A 576 24.96 -6.30 -2.71
CA SER A 576 24.98 -6.97 -1.41
C SER A 576 24.37 -6.13 -0.30
N PHE A 577 24.04 -6.83 0.76
CA PHE A 577 23.43 -6.30 1.98
C PHE A 577 23.94 -7.10 3.17
N CYS A 578 24.15 -6.47 4.32
CA CYS A 578 24.37 -7.22 5.55
C CYS A 578 23.81 -6.48 6.77
N ILE A 579 23.52 -7.27 7.81
CA ILE A 579 23.20 -6.82 9.16
C ILE A 579 24.32 -7.29 10.08
N ILE A 580 24.94 -6.34 10.79
CA ILE A 580 26.02 -6.57 11.73
C ILE A 580 25.49 -6.30 13.13
N LYS A 581 25.66 -7.24 14.04
CA LYS A 581 25.29 -7.10 15.44
C LYS A 581 26.46 -6.54 16.23
N GLU A 582 26.21 -5.45 16.96
CA GLU A 582 27.11 -4.94 17.99
C GLU A 582 26.72 -5.54 19.35
N ASN A 583 27.62 -6.18 20.02
CA ASN A 583 27.39 -6.73 21.37
C ASN A 583 27.85 -5.79 22.46
#